data_5580ee40d8dffa63a6121f2b5824d41f
#
_entry.id   5580ee40d8dffa63a6121f2b5824d41f
#
_cell.length_a   1.000
_cell.length_b   1.000
_cell.length_c   1.000
_cell.angle_alpha   90.00
_cell.angle_beta   90.00
_cell.angle_gamma   90.00
#
_symmetry.space_group_name_H-M   'P 1'
#
loop_
_entity.id
_entity.type
_entity.pdbx_description
1 polymer ?
#
loop_
_entity_poly.entity_id
_entity_poly.type
_entity_poly.pdbx_seq_one_letter_code
_entity_poly.pdbx_strand_id
1 'polypeptide(L)'
;MNRDLPTTTEGIRTLAMRAHSLIGNLCWLLPPAAALFYPQAVRALYESGKLLDRASGPVEAVAWLATAVAVLLIYGVPAVSIGVAFLLGRHERTSSAELLVRRLAHLAVASPSLFVLIGVVFYLLHSPNGDSVFWSILWVTALAVAAWTMHRKGIDTPARSTPAPIMLRVTHGTSALLIVLIFLAWHLLNHASAAFSPEFNQAMMSTLRSGIALTSSNRCS
;
A
#
# COMPACT_ATOMS: atom_id res chain seq x y z
N MET A 1 -38.81 11.26 -42.64
CA MET A 1 -38.09 11.33 -41.39
C MET A 1 -37.60 9.91 -41.07
N ASN A 2 -36.50 9.49 -41.79
CA ASN A 2 -35.88 8.18 -41.61
C ASN A 2 -34.99 8.22 -40.37
N ARG A 3 -35.35 7.50 -39.33
CA ARG A 3 -34.47 7.19 -38.23
C ARG A 3 -33.69 5.94 -38.63
N ASP A 4 -32.46 6.12 -39.07
CA ASP A 4 -31.52 5.02 -39.27
C ASP A 4 -31.29 4.34 -37.93
N LEU A 5 -31.88 3.16 -37.75
CA LEU A 5 -31.58 2.31 -36.57
C LEU A 5 -30.11 1.86 -36.70
N PRO A 6 -29.30 2.03 -35.66
CA PRO A 6 -27.92 1.60 -35.70
C PRO A 6 -27.86 0.11 -36.01
N THR A 7 -27.07 -0.23 -37.02
CA THR A 7 -26.88 -1.62 -37.42
C THR A 7 -26.34 -2.43 -36.23
N THR A 8 -26.79 -3.66 -36.08
CA THR A 8 -26.44 -4.56 -34.96
C THR A 8 -24.92 -4.66 -34.75
N THR A 9 -24.14 -4.50 -35.81
CA THR A 9 -22.68 -4.53 -35.81
C THR A 9 -22.05 -3.31 -35.11
N GLU A 10 -22.63 -2.11 -35.28
CA GLU A 10 -22.18 -0.89 -34.58
C GLU A 10 -22.50 -0.94 -33.10
N GLY A 11 -23.64 -1.50 -32.71
CA GLY A 11 -24.02 -1.72 -31.33
C GLY A 11 -23.05 -2.66 -30.61
N ILE A 12 -22.66 -3.77 -31.24
CA ILE A 12 -21.67 -4.72 -30.68
C ILE A 12 -20.28 -4.07 -30.53
N ARG A 13 -19.85 -3.29 -31.51
CA ARG A 13 -18.56 -2.61 -31.51
C ARG A 13 -18.48 -1.54 -30.40
N THR A 14 -19.56 -0.80 -30.19
CA THR A 14 -19.63 0.20 -29.11
C THR A 14 -19.68 -0.45 -27.71
N LEU A 15 -20.38 -1.59 -27.56
CA LEU A 15 -20.37 -2.36 -26.30
C LEU A 15 -19.00 -2.97 -26.02
N ALA A 16 -18.32 -3.52 -27.02
CA ALA A 16 -16.96 -4.05 -26.87
C ALA A 16 -15.95 -2.96 -26.48
N MET A 17 -16.03 -1.78 -27.09
CA MET A 17 -15.17 -0.63 -26.72
C MET A 17 -15.46 -0.14 -25.30
N ARG A 18 -16.72 -0.08 -24.88
CA ARG A 18 -17.09 0.30 -23.50
C ARG A 18 -16.63 -0.75 -22.48
N ALA A 19 -16.79 -2.05 -22.78
CA ALA A 19 -16.30 -3.11 -21.92
C ALA A 19 -14.77 -3.07 -21.78
N HIS A 20 -14.06 -2.84 -22.87
CA HIS A 20 -12.59 -2.72 -22.85
C HIS A 20 -12.12 -1.51 -22.01
N SER A 21 -12.81 -0.37 -22.11
CA SER A 21 -12.51 0.80 -21.31
C SER A 21 -12.85 0.61 -19.82
N LEU A 22 -13.91 -0.12 -19.49
CA LEU A 22 -14.27 -0.44 -18.10
C LEU A 22 -13.27 -1.39 -17.46
N ILE A 23 -12.83 -2.43 -18.17
CA ILE A 23 -11.82 -3.38 -17.69
C ILE A 23 -10.48 -2.64 -17.45
N GLY A 24 -10.08 -1.78 -18.39
CA GLY A 24 -8.88 -0.96 -18.22
C GLY A 24 -8.95 -0.06 -16.98
N ASN A 25 -10.09 0.59 -16.76
CA ASN A 25 -10.32 1.44 -15.61
C ASN A 25 -10.31 0.66 -14.28
N LEU A 26 -10.87 -0.55 -14.24
CA LEU A 26 -10.85 -1.42 -13.06
C LEU A 26 -9.44 -1.90 -12.74
N CYS A 27 -8.64 -2.25 -13.75
CA CYS A 27 -7.23 -2.64 -13.54
C CYS A 27 -6.41 -1.52 -12.89
N TRP A 28 -6.75 -0.26 -13.12
CA TRP A 28 -6.05 0.87 -12.51
C TRP A 28 -6.33 1.03 -11.02
N LEU A 29 -7.48 0.56 -10.53
CA LEU A 29 -7.81 0.55 -9.09
C LEU A 29 -7.20 -0.65 -8.35
N LEU A 30 -6.62 -1.60 -9.07
CA LEU A 30 -6.04 -2.82 -8.48
C LEU A 30 -4.94 -2.54 -7.44
N PRO A 31 -3.97 -1.62 -7.65
CA PRO A 31 -2.95 -1.34 -6.65
C PRO A 31 -3.50 -0.86 -5.31
N PRO A 32 -4.34 0.20 -5.24
CA PRO A 32 -4.91 0.64 -3.97
C PRO A 32 -5.88 -0.37 -3.37
N ALA A 33 -6.59 -1.16 -4.19
CA ALA A 33 -7.44 -2.24 -3.71
C ALA A 33 -6.61 -3.38 -3.09
N ALA A 34 -5.54 -3.80 -3.74
CA ALA A 34 -4.64 -4.82 -3.21
C ALA A 34 -3.96 -4.34 -1.92
N ALA A 35 -3.53 -3.08 -1.87
CA ALA A 35 -2.92 -2.50 -0.68
C ALA A 35 -3.90 -2.42 0.50
N LEU A 36 -5.20 -2.20 0.26
CA LEU A 36 -6.22 -2.22 1.31
C LEU A 36 -6.24 -3.56 2.07
N PHE A 37 -6.03 -4.67 1.36
CA PHE A 37 -6.03 -6.02 1.93
C PHE A 37 -4.67 -6.47 2.48
N TYR A 38 -3.66 -5.59 2.47
CA TYR A 38 -2.32 -5.92 2.96
C TYR A 38 -2.27 -6.40 4.42
N PRO A 39 -2.98 -5.77 5.40
CA PRO A 39 -3.02 -6.26 6.78
C PRO A 39 -3.57 -7.68 6.90
N GLN A 40 -4.54 -8.04 6.09
CA GLN A 40 -5.13 -9.39 6.08
C GLN A 40 -4.12 -10.43 5.56
N ALA A 41 -3.32 -10.07 4.55
CA ALA A 41 -2.25 -10.94 4.06
C ALA A 41 -1.15 -11.16 5.12
N VAL A 42 -0.76 -10.10 5.84
CA VAL A 42 0.19 -10.19 6.96
C VAL A 42 -0.37 -11.06 8.09
N ARG A 43 -1.64 -10.88 8.44
CA ARG A 43 -2.32 -11.70 9.45
C ARG A 43 -2.40 -13.16 9.02
N ALA A 44 -2.74 -13.42 7.75
CA ALA A 44 -2.78 -14.79 7.21
C ALA A 44 -1.40 -15.46 7.29
N LEU A 45 -0.32 -14.73 7.01
CA LEU A 45 1.04 -15.24 7.17
C LEU A 45 1.34 -15.61 8.63
N TYR A 46 0.97 -14.75 9.56
CA TYR A 46 1.18 -15.00 10.99
C TYR A 46 0.41 -16.23 11.48
N GLU A 47 -0.87 -16.34 11.13
CA GLU A 47 -1.69 -17.49 11.55
C GLU A 47 -1.26 -18.80 10.87
N SER A 48 -0.86 -18.76 9.60
CA SER A 48 -0.32 -19.93 8.90
C SER A 48 1.03 -20.39 9.48
N GLY A 49 1.88 -19.46 9.90
CA GLY A 49 3.13 -19.78 10.60
C GLY A 49 2.87 -20.49 11.94
N LYS A 50 1.93 -20.01 12.74
CA LYS A 50 1.52 -20.67 13.98
C LYS A 50 0.93 -22.08 13.74
N LEU A 51 0.18 -22.22 12.65
CA LEU A 51 -0.35 -23.53 12.27
C LEU A 51 0.79 -24.48 11.90
N LEU A 52 1.79 -23.99 11.16
CA LEU A 52 2.96 -24.77 10.75
C LEU A 52 3.77 -25.28 11.95
N ASP A 53 3.96 -24.42 12.99
CA ASP A 53 4.67 -24.80 14.22
C ASP A 53 3.99 -25.97 14.99
N ARG A 54 2.70 -26.19 14.77
CA ARG A 54 1.89 -27.21 15.47
C ARG A 54 1.44 -28.36 14.58
N ALA A 55 1.62 -28.23 13.28
CA ALA A 55 1.11 -29.19 12.31
C ALA A 55 2.01 -30.41 12.20
N SER A 56 1.40 -31.57 11.92
CA SER A 56 2.08 -32.79 11.56
C SER A 56 1.27 -33.57 10.52
N GLY A 57 1.95 -34.35 9.70
CA GLY A 57 1.32 -35.15 8.66
C GLY A 57 0.58 -34.32 7.59
N PRO A 58 -0.63 -34.67 7.17
CA PRO A 58 -1.36 -33.97 6.09
C PRO A 58 -1.65 -32.51 6.39
N VAL A 59 -1.81 -32.13 7.66
CA VAL A 59 -2.08 -30.75 8.10
C VAL A 59 -0.86 -29.85 7.84
N GLU A 60 0.33 -30.41 7.92
CA GLU A 60 1.57 -29.68 7.62
C GLU A 60 1.63 -29.21 6.17
N ALA A 61 1.24 -30.04 5.22
CA ALA A 61 1.18 -29.67 3.81
C ALA A 61 0.20 -28.49 3.55
N VAL A 62 -0.95 -28.49 4.23
CA VAL A 62 -1.93 -27.42 4.16
C VAL A 62 -1.36 -26.12 4.77
N ALA A 63 -0.66 -26.22 5.90
CA ALA A 63 -0.03 -25.08 6.55
C ALA A 63 1.08 -24.47 5.67
N TRP A 64 1.90 -25.29 5.01
CA TRP A 64 2.88 -24.83 4.02
C TRP A 64 2.24 -24.11 2.84
N LEU A 65 1.16 -24.68 2.28
CA LEU A 65 0.43 -24.04 1.19
C LEU A 65 -0.16 -22.70 1.61
N ALA A 66 -0.79 -22.62 2.79
CA ALA A 66 -1.35 -21.39 3.32
C ALA A 66 -0.27 -20.32 3.53
N THR A 67 0.89 -20.71 4.06
CA THR A 67 2.06 -19.82 4.21
C THR A 67 2.56 -19.32 2.86
N ALA A 68 2.71 -20.20 1.89
CA ALA A 68 3.14 -19.83 0.54
C ALA A 68 2.17 -18.83 -0.14
N VAL A 69 0.86 -19.09 -0.01
CA VAL A 69 -0.17 -18.15 -0.54
C VAL A 69 -0.11 -16.81 0.17
N ALA A 70 0.04 -16.79 1.49
CA ALA A 70 0.17 -15.54 2.24
C ALA A 70 1.42 -14.72 1.84
N VAL A 71 2.55 -15.39 1.64
CA VAL A 71 3.79 -14.78 1.12
C VAL A 71 3.57 -14.21 -0.29
N LEU A 72 2.93 -14.97 -1.18
CA LEU A 72 2.60 -14.50 -2.52
C LEU A 72 1.68 -13.27 -2.50
N LEU A 73 0.70 -13.21 -1.59
CA LEU A 73 -0.16 -12.05 -1.42
C LEU A 73 0.62 -10.82 -0.93
N ILE A 74 1.52 -10.98 0.05
CA ILE A 74 2.34 -9.89 0.58
C ILE A 74 3.24 -9.29 -0.49
N TYR A 75 3.95 -10.11 -1.27
CA TYR A 75 4.80 -9.65 -2.35
C TYR A 75 4.03 -9.30 -3.63
N GLY A 76 2.84 -9.88 -3.80
CA GLY A 76 1.93 -9.60 -4.91
C GLY A 76 1.46 -8.15 -4.96
N VAL A 77 1.20 -7.53 -3.79
CA VAL A 77 0.78 -6.12 -3.71
C VAL A 77 1.81 -5.18 -4.35
N PRO A 78 3.09 -5.14 -3.93
CA PRO A 78 4.09 -4.31 -4.60
C PRO A 78 4.34 -4.73 -6.05
N ALA A 79 4.33 -6.00 -6.39
CA ALA A 79 4.58 -6.48 -7.75
C ALA A 79 3.50 -5.99 -8.74
N VAL A 80 2.22 -6.14 -8.39
CA VAL A 80 1.10 -5.63 -9.19
C VAL A 80 1.18 -4.11 -9.31
N SER A 81 1.51 -3.43 -8.21
CA SER A 81 1.62 -1.99 -8.17
C SER A 81 2.74 -1.45 -9.08
N ILE A 82 3.89 -2.11 -9.11
CA ILE A 82 4.98 -1.81 -10.05
C ILE A 82 4.51 -2.01 -11.49
N GLY A 83 3.83 -3.12 -11.78
CA GLY A 83 3.30 -3.41 -13.11
C GLY A 83 2.35 -2.33 -13.61
N VAL A 84 1.37 -1.93 -12.80
CA VAL A 84 0.42 -0.87 -13.14
C VAL A 84 1.13 0.49 -13.29
N ALA A 85 2.02 0.84 -12.38
CA ALA A 85 2.79 2.09 -12.47
C ALA A 85 3.63 2.17 -13.75
N PHE A 86 4.23 1.05 -14.14
CA PHE A 86 5.01 0.93 -15.37
C PHE A 86 4.14 1.06 -16.63
N LEU A 87 2.99 0.37 -16.67
CA LEU A 87 2.06 0.45 -17.79
C LEU A 87 1.54 1.88 -17.99
N LEU A 88 1.13 2.53 -16.90
CA LEU A 88 0.68 3.94 -16.93
C LEU A 88 1.83 4.91 -17.29
N GLY A 89 3.06 4.55 -16.98
CA GLY A 89 4.24 5.35 -17.31
C GLY A 89 4.57 5.41 -18.79
N ARG A 90 4.03 4.48 -19.58
CA ARG A 90 4.24 4.42 -21.05
C ARG A 90 3.26 5.30 -21.84
N HIS A 91 2.21 5.82 -21.20
CA HIS A 91 1.26 6.70 -21.86
C HIS A 91 1.87 8.10 -22.06
N GLU A 92 1.97 8.56 -23.31
CA GLU A 92 2.52 9.88 -23.64
C GLU A 92 1.64 11.04 -23.16
N ARG A 93 0.33 10.83 -23.14
CA ARG A 93 -0.65 11.81 -22.65
C ARG A 93 -1.34 11.26 -21.41
N THR A 94 -0.95 11.75 -20.26
CA THR A 94 -1.55 11.37 -18.98
C THR A 94 -2.68 12.32 -18.60
N SER A 95 -3.86 11.75 -18.35
CA SER A 95 -4.95 12.49 -17.70
C SER A 95 -4.64 12.71 -16.21
N SER A 96 -5.33 13.64 -15.57
CA SER A 96 -5.19 13.88 -14.13
C SER A 96 -5.54 12.62 -13.30
N ALA A 97 -6.52 11.83 -13.77
CA ALA A 97 -6.90 10.56 -13.15
C ALA A 97 -5.77 9.51 -13.26
N GLU A 98 -5.17 9.36 -14.45
CA GLU A 98 -4.03 8.44 -14.64
C GLU A 98 -2.83 8.83 -13.79
N LEU A 99 -2.54 10.14 -13.68
CA LEU A 99 -1.47 10.63 -12.83
C LEU A 99 -1.72 10.29 -11.35
N LEU A 100 -2.96 10.46 -10.87
CA LEU A 100 -3.34 10.09 -9.51
C LEU A 100 -3.16 8.59 -9.28
N VAL A 101 -3.72 7.77 -10.15
CA VAL A 101 -3.61 6.29 -10.04
C VAL A 101 -2.16 5.84 -10.08
N ARG A 102 -1.34 6.44 -10.93
CA ARG A 102 0.10 6.16 -10.96
C ARG A 102 0.79 6.50 -9.64
N ARG A 103 0.42 7.63 -9.01
CA ARG A 103 0.95 8.00 -7.68
C ARG A 103 0.50 7.02 -6.61
N LEU A 104 -0.77 6.60 -6.63
CA LEU A 104 -1.29 5.58 -5.72
C LEU A 104 -0.63 4.22 -5.92
N ALA A 105 -0.33 3.85 -7.17
CA ALA A 105 0.42 2.63 -7.46
C ALA A 105 1.83 2.69 -6.85
N HIS A 106 2.55 3.82 -6.98
CA HIS A 106 3.85 3.99 -6.33
C HIS A 106 3.75 3.94 -4.79
N LEU A 107 2.68 4.52 -4.21
CA LEU A 107 2.45 4.42 -2.77
C LEU A 107 2.18 2.96 -2.36
N ALA A 108 1.41 2.21 -3.16
CA ALA A 108 1.12 0.80 -2.90
C ALA A 108 2.36 -0.11 -2.99
N VAL A 109 3.37 0.26 -3.81
CA VAL A 109 4.67 -0.43 -3.79
C VAL A 109 5.32 -0.38 -2.41
N ALA A 110 5.15 0.73 -1.68
CA ALA A 110 5.71 0.91 -0.34
C ALA A 110 4.88 0.24 0.77
N SER A 111 3.79 -0.47 0.44
CA SER A 111 2.90 -1.10 1.44
C SER A 111 3.62 -1.92 2.51
N PRO A 112 4.64 -2.76 2.21
CA PRO A 112 5.32 -3.53 3.23
C PRO A 112 5.99 -2.65 4.28
N SER A 113 6.81 -1.71 3.87
CA SER A 113 7.55 -0.82 4.77
C SER A 113 6.62 0.19 5.47
N LEU A 114 5.64 0.70 4.75
CA LEU A 114 4.68 1.68 5.28
C LEU A 114 3.78 1.05 6.35
N PHE A 115 3.29 -0.18 6.14
CA PHE A 115 2.46 -0.88 7.12
C PHE A 115 3.24 -1.20 8.40
N VAL A 116 4.49 -1.67 8.27
CA VAL A 116 5.37 -1.90 9.42
C VAL A 116 5.63 -0.61 10.18
N LEU A 117 5.93 0.51 9.48
CA LEU A 117 6.14 1.82 10.11
C LEU A 117 4.89 2.27 10.89
N ILE A 118 3.71 2.17 10.29
CA ILE A 118 2.44 2.51 10.93
C ILE A 118 2.22 1.62 12.16
N GLY A 119 2.45 0.31 12.03
CA GLY A 119 2.35 -0.64 13.14
C GLY A 119 3.25 -0.28 14.31
N VAL A 120 4.50 0.10 14.06
CA VAL A 120 5.43 0.56 15.10
C VAL A 120 4.91 1.83 15.76
N VAL A 121 4.42 2.81 15.00
CA VAL A 121 3.88 4.06 15.58
C VAL A 121 2.69 3.76 16.50
N PHE A 122 1.70 2.96 16.05
CA PHE A 122 0.53 2.64 16.88
C PHE A 122 0.87 1.73 18.06
N TYR A 123 1.88 0.88 17.93
CA TYR A 123 2.42 0.13 19.06
C TYR A 123 3.00 1.06 20.14
N LEU A 124 3.79 2.07 19.75
CA LEU A 124 4.34 3.07 20.66
C LEU A 124 3.26 3.95 21.31
N LEU A 125 2.17 4.20 20.58
CA LEU A 125 1.01 4.94 21.07
C LEU A 125 0.06 4.07 21.96
N HIS A 126 0.40 2.81 22.20
CA HIS A 126 -0.42 1.85 22.97
C HIS A 126 -1.86 1.72 22.40
N SER A 127 -2.03 1.87 21.10
CA SER A 127 -3.33 1.80 20.44
C SER A 127 -3.50 0.43 19.75
N PRO A 128 -4.15 -0.54 20.39
CA PRO A 128 -4.38 -1.85 19.78
C PRO A 128 -5.26 -1.70 18.53
N ASN A 129 -4.84 -2.33 17.43
CA ASN A 129 -5.49 -2.29 16.11
C ASN A 129 -5.56 -0.90 15.43
N GLY A 130 -4.91 0.13 16.00
CA GLY A 130 -4.88 1.48 15.42
C GLY A 130 -4.25 1.50 14.03
N ASP A 131 -3.25 0.66 13.81
CA ASP A 131 -2.57 0.44 12.52
C ASP A 131 -3.54 -0.01 11.42
N SER A 132 -4.33 -1.04 11.69
CA SER A 132 -5.29 -1.61 10.74
C SER A 132 -6.44 -0.66 10.44
N VAL A 133 -6.92 0.08 11.44
CA VAL A 133 -7.94 1.11 11.27
C VAL A 133 -7.42 2.26 10.41
N PHE A 134 -6.23 2.80 10.76
CA PHE A 134 -5.60 3.87 10.00
C PHE A 134 -5.33 3.45 8.56
N TRP A 135 -4.80 2.23 8.36
CA TRP A 135 -4.55 1.65 7.05
C TRP A 135 -5.81 1.56 6.19
N SER A 136 -6.90 1.09 6.79
CA SER A 136 -8.18 0.98 6.11
C SER A 136 -8.74 2.34 5.70
N ILE A 137 -8.68 3.34 6.58
CA ILE A 137 -9.11 4.71 6.28
C ILE A 137 -8.27 5.29 5.12
N LEU A 138 -6.95 5.13 5.16
CA LEU A 138 -6.03 5.60 4.12
C LEU A 138 -6.41 5.06 2.75
N TRP A 139 -6.54 3.72 2.63
CA TRP A 139 -6.75 3.09 1.34
C TRP A 139 -8.20 3.15 0.85
N VAL A 140 -9.19 3.15 1.74
CA VAL A 140 -10.60 3.41 1.35
C VAL A 140 -10.74 4.83 0.81
N THR A 141 -10.12 5.82 1.47
CA THR A 141 -10.11 7.19 0.98
C THR A 141 -9.39 7.30 -0.36
N ALA A 142 -8.24 6.66 -0.52
CA ALA A 142 -7.49 6.63 -1.77
C ALA A 142 -8.30 6.02 -2.92
N LEU A 143 -8.99 4.89 -2.68
CA LEU A 143 -9.90 4.25 -3.63
C LEU A 143 -11.07 5.15 -4.00
N ALA A 144 -11.72 5.76 -3.01
CA ALA A 144 -12.85 6.66 -3.24
C ALA A 144 -12.44 7.87 -4.10
N VAL A 145 -11.31 8.49 -3.80
CA VAL A 145 -10.79 9.62 -4.58
C VAL A 145 -10.39 9.19 -6.00
N ALA A 146 -9.74 8.02 -6.15
CA ALA A 146 -9.40 7.49 -7.46
C ALA A 146 -10.65 7.20 -8.30
N ALA A 147 -11.63 6.49 -7.75
CA ALA A 147 -12.88 6.17 -8.42
C ALA A 147 -13.67 7.45 -8.81
N TRP A 148 -13.73 8.42 -7.90
CA TRP A 148 -14.35 9.72 -8.15
C TRP A 148 -13.69 10.47 -9.30
N THR A 149 -12.34 10.56 -9.32
CA THR A 149 -11.61 11.26 -10.39
C THR A 149 -11.77 10.56 -11.73
N MET A 150 -11.84 9.22 -11.74
CA MET A 150 -12.08 8.44 -12.94
C MET A 150 -13.50 8.60 -13.48
N HIS A 151 -14.49 8.73 -12.60
CA HIS A 151 -15.88 8.96 -12.99
C HIS A 151 -16.08 10.35 -13.61
N ARG A 152 -15.33 11.35 -13.14
CA ARG A 152 -15.38 12.73 -13.65
C ARG A 152 -14.62 12.97 -14.97
N LYS A 153 -14.15 11.94 -15.65
CA LYS A 153 -13.37 12.00 -16.91
C LYS A 153 -14.03 12.80 -18.08
N GLY A 154 -15.21 13.38 -17.91
CA GLY A 154 -15.81 14.28 -18.91
C GLY A 154 -15.12 15.65 -19.05
N ILE A 155 -14.11 15.95 -18.23
CA ILE A 155 -13.34 17.20 -18.29
C ILE A 155 -11.87 16.81 -18.46
N ASP A 156 -11.52 16.36 -19.67
CA ASP A 156 -10.14 16.10 -20.08
C ASP A 156 -9.36 17.42 -20.23
N THR A 157 -9.04 18.04 -19.12
CA THR A 157 -7.92 18.98 -19.11
C THR A 157 -6.64 18.15 -19.07
N PRO A 158 -5.80 18.23 -20.11
CA PRO A 158 -4.49 17.58 -20.06
C PRO A 158 -3.79 18.07 -18.80
N ALA A 159 -3.32 17.11 -17.98
CA ALA A 159 -2.59 17.46 -16.77
C ALA A 159 -1.35 18.26 -17.18
N ARG A 160 -1.43 19.58 -17.03
CA ARG A 160 -0.29 20.47 -17.23
C ARG A 160 0.66 20.19 -16.07
N SER A 161 1.54 19.22 -16.26
CA SER A 161 2.59 18.94 -15.29
C SER A 161 3.60 20.09 -15.33
N THR A 162 3.31 21.16 -14.59
CA THR A 162 4.38 22.07 -14.21
C THR A 162 5.34 21.25 -13.35
N PRO A 163 6.58 21.06 -13.78
CA PRO A 163 7.54 20.30 -12.98
C PRO A 163 7.65 20.99 -11.62
N ALA A 164 7.47 20.19 -10.54
CA ALA A 164 7.63 20.70 -9.19
C ALA A 164 9.00 21.39 -9.05
N PRO A 165 9.11 22.50 -8.31
CA PRO A 165 10.39 23.16 -8.07
C PRO A 165 11.45 22.17 -7.64
N ILE A 166 12.67 22.30 -8.17
CA ILE A 166 13.79 21.39 -7.87
C ILE A 166 13.96 21.24 -6.36
N MET A 167 13.83 22.34 -5.62
CA MET A 167 13.95 22.37 -4.16
C MET A 167 12.92 21.43 -3.48
N LEU A 168 11.67 21.44 -3.93
CA LEU A 168 10.62 20.58 -3.39
C LEU A 168 10.90 19.10 -3.66
N ARG A 169 11.43 18.76 -4.84
CA ARG A 169 11.82 17.37 -5.17
C ARG A 169 13.00 16.90 -4.36
N VAL A 170 14.01 17.75 -4.17
CA VAL A 170 15.20 17.44 -3.35
C VAL A 170 14.79 17.29 -1.89
N THR A 171 14.00 18.22 -1.35
CA THR A 171 13.51 18.14 0.04
C THR A 171 12.69 16.87 0.27
N HIS A 172 11.79 16.53 -0.65
CA HIS A 172 11.00 15.30 -0.54
C HIS A 172 11.88 14.05 -0.60
N GLY A 173 12.82 13.99 -1.54
CA GLY A 173 13.74 12.85 -1.66
C GLY A 173 14.67 12.70 -0.44
N THR A 174 15.23 13.80 0.05
CA THR A 174 16.09 13.78 1.26
C THR A 174 15.32 13.40 2.50
N SER A 175 14.11 13.92 2.68
CA SER A 175 13.26 13.56 3.83
C SER A 175 12.87 12.10 3.80
N ALA A 176 12.49 11.57 2.65
CA ALA A 176 12.17 10.15 2.49
C ALA A 176 13.38 9.26 2.79
N LEU A 177 14.57 9.61 2.27
CA LEU A 177 15.81 8.90 2.55
C LEU A 177 16.15 8.93 4.03
N LEU A 178 16.04 10.09 4.68
CA LEU A 178 16.32 10.24 6.10
C LEU A 178 15.38 9.37 6.96
N ILE A 179 14.08 9.35 6.66
CA ILE A 179 13.11 8.50 7.36
C ILE A 179 13.49 7.02 7.22
N VAL A 180 13.83 6.58 6.00
CA VAL A 180 14.24 5.20 5.75
C VAL A 180 15.52 4.85 6.49
N LEU A 181 16.51 5.73 6.50
CA LEU A 181 17.79 5.51 7.20
C LEU A 181 17.60 5.42 8.71
N ILE A 182 16.81 6.33 9.30
CA ILE A 182 16.49 6.29 10.74
C ILE A 182 15.76 4.99 11.09
N PHE A 183 14.75 4.63 10.29
CA PHE A 183 14.02 3.39 10.51
C PHE A 183 14.92 2.15 10.40
N LEU A 184 15.75 2.09 9.36
CA LEU A 184 16.69 0.98 9.14
C LEU A 184 17.71 0.88 10.27
N ALA A 185 18.31 2.00 10.67
CA ALA A 185 19.27 2.03 11.79
C ALA A 185 18.63 1.51 13.08
N TRP A 186 17.40 1.96 13.36
CA TRP A 186 16.64 1.52 14.52
C TRP A 186 16.29 0.04 14.47
N HIS A 187 15.87 -0.44 13.31
CA HIS A 187 15.55 -1.86 13.08
C HIS A 187 16.78 -2.75 13.27
N LEU A 188 17.92 -2.34 12.72
CA LEU A 188 19.19 -3.07 12.87
C LEU A 188 19.66 -3.07 14.35
N LEU A 189 19.53 -1.95 15.05
CA LEU A 189 19.86 -1.87 16.48
C LEU A 189 18.98 -2.82 17.32
N ASN A 190 17.68 -2.88 17.01
CA ASN A 190 16.75 -3.80 17.68
C ASN A 190 17.14 -5.27 17.44
N HIS A 191 17.46 -5.64 16.21
CA HIS A 191 17.92 -6.98 15.90
C HIS A 191 19.29 -7.30 16.52
N ALA A 192 20.21 -6.36 16.48
CA ALA A 192 21.51 -6.51 17.11
C ALA A 192 21.38 -6.71 18.63
N SER A 193 20.53 -5.92 19.31
CA SER A 193 20.30 -6.08 20.74
C SER A 193 19.72 -7.45 21.10
N ALA A 194 18.79 -7.98 20.28
CA ALA A 194 18.24 -9.31 20.46
C ALA A 194 19.26 -10.43 20.25
N ALA A 195 20.28 -10.19 19.40
CA ALA A 195 21.36 -11.15 19.19
C ALA A 195 22.33 -11.25 20.36
N PHE A 196 22.42 -10.23 21.22
CA PHE A 196 23.26 -10.27 22.44
C PHE A 196 22.56 -11.05 23.56
N SER A 197 21.36 -10.67 23.93
CA SER A 197 20.48 -11.45 24.82
C SER A 197 19.04 -10.93 24.79
N PRO A 198 18.04 -11.78 25.08
CA PRO A 198 16.64 -11.37 25.22
C PRO A 198 16.43 -10.32 26.31
N GLU A 199 17.17 -10.43 27.42
CA GLU A 199 17.10 -9.51 28.58
C GLU A 199 17.61 -8.11 28.19
N PHE A 200 18.74 -8.05 27.46
CA PHE A 200 19.29 -6.79 26.96
C PHE A 200 18.32 -6.10 26.00
N ASN A 201 17.69 -6.85 25.10
CA ASN A 201 16.69 -6.31 24.19
C ASN A 201 15.46 -5.77 24.96
N GLN A 202 14.96 -6.50 25.96
CA GLN A 202 13.85 -6.04 26.80
C GLN A 202 14.20 -4.76 27.59
N ALA A 203 15.41 -4.69 28.17
CA ALA A 203 15.88 -3.52 28.89
C ALA A 203 15.97 -2.29 27.97
N MET A 204 16.53 -2.45 26.77
CA MET A 204 16.60 -1.40 25.77
C MET A 204 15.22 -0.91 25.34
N MET A 205 14.29 -1.83 25.03
CA MET A 205 12.93 -1.48 24.64
C MET A 205 12.14 -0.80 25.76
N SER A 206 12.33 -1.19 27.02
CA SER A 206 11.69 -0.55 28.17
C SER A 206 12.18 0.88 28.38
N THR A 207 13.49 1.11 28.24
CA THR A 207 14.11 2.45 28.34
C THR A 207 13.57 3.39 27.26
N LEU A 208 13.42 2.90 26.05
CA LEU A 208 12.85 3.68 24.94
C LEU A 208 11.39 4.06 25.16
N ARG A 209 10.58 3.13 25.66
CA ARG A 209 9.18 3.38 26.00
C ARG A 209 9.06 4.43 27.11
N SER A 210 9.88 4.35 28.16
CA SER A 210 9.86 5.33 29.23
C SER A 210 10.29 6.72 28.76
N GLY A 211 11.28 6.82 27.89
CA GLY A 211 11.70 8.09 27.28
C GLY A 211 10.61 8.77 26.47
N ILE A 212 9.83 8.00 25.70
CA ILE A 212 8.69 8.51 24.90
C ILE A 212 7.54 8.95 25.83
N ALA A 213 7.25 8.17 26.88
CA ALA A 213 6.18 8.47 27.82
C ALA A 213 6.45 9.78 28.59
N LEU A 214 7.70 10.02 29.01
CA LEU A 214 8.11 11.26 29.70
C LEU A 214 7.95 12.50 28.81
N THR A 215 8.20 12.37 27.51
CA THR A 215 8.03 13.48 26.55
C THR A 215 6.56 13.83 26.31
N SER A 216 5.64 12.88 26.44
CA SER A 216 4.20 13.10 26.28
C SER A 216 3.58 13.73 27.56
N SER A 217 4.05 13.37 28.74
CA SER A 217 3.55 13.90 30.01
C SER A 217 3.87 15.37 30.21
N ASN A 218 5.03 15.85 29.75
CA ASN A 218 5.45 17.24 29.88
C ASN A 218 4.74 18.23 28.92
N ARG A 219 3.84 17.78 28.07
CA ARG A 219 3.05 18.65 27.18
C ARG A 219 1.64 18.98 27.71
N CYS A 220 1.25 18.41 28.86
CA CYS A 220 -0.08 18.62 29.45
C CYS A 220 -0.05 19.42 30.78
N SER A 221 1.05 20.11 31.06
CA SER A 221 1.19 21.01 32.24
C SER A 221 1.35 22.47 31.80
#